data_3c79990863d7d87bc2ed6fe0601e5258
#
_entry.id   3c79990863d7d87bc2ed6fe0601e5258
#
_cell.length_a   1.000
_cell.length_b   1.000
_cell.length_c   1.000
_cell.angle_alpha   90.00
_cell.angle_beta   90.00
_cell.angle_gamma   90.00
#
_symmetry.space_group_name_H-M   'P 1'
#
loop_
_entity.id
_entity.type
_entity.pdbx_description
1 polymer ?
#
loop_
_entity_poly.entity_id
_entity_poly.type
_entity_poly.pdbx_seq_one_letter_code
_entity_poly.pdbx_strand_id
1 'polypeptide(L)'
;MNESNLTRRTLLAAAAAVPLASVAAASENIPAHPKDTNMSSRTFTKTAAPDWLLAFWREIDDKTWGRGFDCFKEDAIANLGVSDWHGRQAIRENLRAFVDKGFTAHHEVVEYWDGGSLKVFRGFVTMKPNDPTQKTVRPAMTHFFYMDEKDPSKVAHWYGSVGPVAF
;
A
#
# COMPACT_ATOMS: atom_id res chain seq x y z
N MET A 1 47.39 29.99 -28.85
CA MET A 1 46.95 29.29 -30.06
C MET A 1 46.36 27.95 -29.69
N ASN A 2 45.19 27.76 -30.19
CA ASN A 2 44.28 26.59 -30.24
C ASN A 2 43.51 26.28 -28.96
N GLU A 3 42.35 26.76 -28.90
CA GLU A 3 41.03 26.29 -29.37
C GLU A 3 40.81 24.79 -29.26
N SER A 4 39.95 24.41 -28.35
CA SER A 4 38.97 23.39 -28.66
C SER A 4 37.69 23.63 -27.81
N ASN A 5 36.81 24.38 -28.45
CA ASN A 5 35.36 24.29 -28.24
C ASN A 5 34.94 22.86 -28.56
N LEU A 6 34.39 22.14 -27.61
CA LEU A 6 33.59 20.95 -27.87
C LEU A 6 32.30 21.02 -27.10
N THR A 7 31.38 21.68 -27.71
CA THR A 7 30.00 21.22 -28.05
C THR A 7 29.25 20.53 -26.91
N ARG A 8 28.51 21.33 -26.19
CA ARG A 8 27.28 20.92 -25.55
C ARG A 8 26.33 20.40 -26.63
N ARG A 9 26.26 19.15 -26.87
CA ARG A 9 25.17 18.48 -27.63
C ARG A 9 24.24 17.79 -26.65
N THR A 10 23.19 18.50 -26.29
CA THR A 10 21.79 18.11 -26.41
C THR A 10 21.57 16.60 -26.49
N LEU A 11 21.40 15.97 -25.33
CA LEU A 11 20.65 14.73 -25.27
C LEU A 11 19.18 15.12 -25.10
N LEU A 12 18.50 15.26 -26.25
CA LEU A 12 17.03 15.21 -26.31
C LEU A 12 16.65 13.80 -25.89
N ALA A 13 16.10 13.67 -24.71
CA ALA A 13 15.34 12.49 -24.32
C ALA A 13 14.16 12.36 -25.30
N ALA A 14 14.18 11.30 -26.07
CA ALA A 14 13.02 10.86 -26.81
C ALA A 14 11.95 10.45 -25.76
N ALA A 15 11.05 11.36 -25.49
CA ALA A 15 9.80 11.02 -24.84
C ALA A 15 9.04 10.12 -25.81
N ALA A 16 9.10 8.81 -25.58
CA ALA A 16 8.21 7.87 -26.23
C ALA A 16 6.80 8.26 -25.83
N ALA A 17 6.07 8.86 -26.75
CA ALA A 17 4.64 9.10 -26.63
C ALA A 17 3.97 7.71 -26.54
N VAL A 18 3.63 7.30 -25.33
CA VAL A 18 2.74 6.16 -25.11
C VAL A 18 1.36 6.63 -25.59
N PRO A 19 0.74 5.97 -26.57
CA PRO A 19 -0.57 6.38 -27.04
C PRO A 19 -1.58 6.25 -25.90
N LEU A 20 -2.29 7.34 -25.65
CA LEU A 20 -3.38 7.46 -24.66
C LEU A 20 -4.57 6.50 -24.90
N ALA A 21 -4.50 5.64 -25.91
CA ALA A 21 -5.59 4.73 -26.29
C ALA A 21 -5.72 3.47 -25.41
N SER A 22 -4.76 3.18 -24.52
CA SER A 22 -4.80 1.97 -23.67
C SER A 22 -5.28 2.20 -22.24
N VAL A 23 -5.61 3.44 -21.86
CA VAL A 23 -6.10 3.75 -20.51
C VAL A 23 -7.61 3.53 -20.36
N ALA A 24 -8.35 3.47 -21.47
CA ALA A 24 -9.81 3.30 -21.43
C ALA A 24 -10.29 1.86 -21.18
N ALA A 25 -9.43 0.85 -21.34
CA ALA A 25 -9.82 -0.57 -21.19
C ALA A 25 -9.59 -1.14 -19.78
N ALA A 26 -8.91 -0.43 -18.90
CA ALA A 26 -8.65 -0.90 -17.53
C ALA A 26 -9.74 -0.52 -16.52
N SER A 27 -10.78 0.22 -16.96
CA SER A 27 -11.82 0.73 -16.07
C SER A 27 -12.97 -0.25 -15.80
N GLU A 28 -13.02 -1.42 -16.45
CA GLU A 28 -14.18 -2.32 -16.34
C GLU A 28 -14.11 -3.37 -15.25
N ASN A 29 -13.00 -3.49 -14.51
CA ASN A 29 -12.84 -4.48 -13.44
C ASN A 29 -12.42 -3.87 -12.10
N ILE A 30 -12.94 -2.70 -11.74
CA ILE A 30 -12.88 -2.32 -10.34
C ILE A 30 -13.86 -3.25 -9.62
N PRO A 31 -13.38 -4.17 -8.75
CA PRO A 31 -14.29 -5.00 -7.97
C PRO A 31 -15.24 -4.05 -7.26
N ALA A 32 -16.53 -4.30 -7.42
CA ALA A 32 -17.54 -3.47 -6.78
C ALA A 32 -17.19 -3.38 -5.29
N HIS A 33 -16.96 -2.16 -4.80
CA HIS A 33 -16.81 -1.95 -3.37
C HIS A 33 -17.94 -2.69 -2.66
N PRO A 34 -17.67 -3.36 -1.54
CA PRO A 34 -18.75 -3.93 -0.75
C PRO A 34 -19.84 -2.88 -0.67
N LYS A 35 -21.05 -3.22 -1.14
CA LYS A 35 -22.19 -2.28 -1.10
C LYS A 35 -22.54 -2.06 0.36
N ASP A 36 -21.83 -1.14 0.96
CA ASP A 36 -22.06 -0.68 2.32
C ASP A 36 -23.32 0.20 2.30
N THR A 37 -24.47 -0.44 2.26
CA THR A 37 -25.78 0.22 2.24
C THR A 37 -26.05 1.04 3.51
N ASN A 38 -25.14 1.05 4.48
CA ASN A 38 -25.36 1.67 5.78
C ASN A 38 -24.23 2.62 6.24
N MET A 39 -23.56 3.30 5.29
CA MET A 39 -22.50 4.27 5.64
C MET A 39 -22.99 5.48 6.45
N SER A 40 -24.26 5.84 6.36
CA SER A 40 -24.78 7.08 6.96
C SER A 40 -24.93 7.05 8.49
N SER A 41 -24.76 5.89 9.14
CA SER A 41 -24.89 5.75 10.60
C SER A 41 -23.67 5.17 11.31
N ARG A 42 -22.52 5.03 10.64
CA ARG A 42 -21.32 4.51 11.30
C ARG A 42 -20.74 5.52 12.26
N THR A 43 -20.60 5.09 13.50
CA THR A 43 -19.83 5.84 14.50
C THR A 43 -18.43 5.27 14.54
N PHE A 44 -17.43 6.13 14.33
CA PHE A 44 -16.03 5.78 14.48
C PHE A 44 -15.54 6.20 15.86
N THR A 45 -14.92 5.28 16.56
CA THR A 45 -14.28 5.55 17.86
C THR A 45 -12.78 5.48 17.71
N LYS A 46 -12.08 6.54 18.07
CA LYS A 46 -10.61 6.54 18.13
C LYS A 46 -10.18 5.69 19.31
N THR A 47 -9.37 4.67 19.05
CA THR A 47 -8.85 3.74 20.06
C THR A 47 -7.36 3.49 19.87
N ALA A 48 -6.73 2.75 20.78
CA ALA A 48 -5.43 2.18 20.54
C ALA A 48 -5.47 1.20 19.37
N ALA A 49 -4.38 1.11 18.61
CA ALA A 49 -4.27 0.12 17.54
C ALA A 49 -4.31 -1.30 18.15
N PRO A 50 -5.11 -2.22 17.58
CA PRO A 50 -5.20 -3.57 18.09
C PRO A 50 -3.95 -4.40 17.77
N ASP A 51 -3.70 -5.42 18.58
CA ASP A 51 -2.52 -6.27 18.48
C ASP A 51 -2.37 -6.93 17.10
N TRP A 52 -3.48 -7.32 16.45
CA TRP A 52 -3.43 -7.93 15.12
C TRP A 52 -2.86 -6.98 14.06
N LEU A 53 -3.19 -5.68 14.15
CA LEU A 53 -2.68 -4.67 13.23
C LEU A 53 -1.19 -4.42 13.45
N LEU A 54 -0.78 -4.31 14.71
CA LEU A 54 0.63 -4.13 15.07
C LEU A 54 1.47 -5.36 14.70
N ALA A 55 0.94 -6.56 14.89
CA ALA A 55 1.59 -7.80 14.47
C ALA A 55 1.75 -7.88 12.95
N PHE A 56 0.73 -7.49 12.20
CA PHE A 56 0.78 -7.44 10.73
C PHE A 56 1.88 -6.50 10.22
N TRP A 57 1.96 -5.26 10.74
CA TRP A 57 3.01 -4.32 10.34
C TRP A 57 4.40 -4.78 10.74
N ARG A 58 4.54 -5.40 11.91
CA ARG A 58 5.82 -5.96 12.35
C ARG A 58 6.35 -7.05 11.42
N GLU A 59 5.49 -7.90 10.87
CA GLU A 59 5.90 -8.92 9.89
C GLU A 59 6.55 -8.30 8.63
N ILE A 60 6.07 -7.14 8.22
CA ILE A 60 6.61 -6.42 7.07
C ILE A 60 7.90 -5.72 7.44
N ASP A 61 7.94 -5.04 8.58
CA ASP A 61 9.11 -4.29 9.04
C ASP A 61 10.31 -5.21 9.32
N ASP A 62 10.06 -6.35 9.96
CA ASP A 62 11.07 -7.35 10.31
C ASP A 62 11.33 -8.34 9.15
N LYS A 63 10.55 -8.25 8.06
CA LYS A 63 10.63 -9.15 6.89
C LYS A 63 10.46 -10.64 7.26
N THR A 64 9.65 -10.94 8.26
CA THR A 64 9.41 -12.32 8.75
C THR A 64 8.34 -13.04 7.94
N TRP A 65 7.36 -12.31 7.40
CA TRP A 65 6.30 -12.80 6.50
C TRP A 65 5.47 -13.96 7.07
N GLY A 66 5.29 -13.97 8.39
CA GLY A 66 4.71 -15.08 9.14
C GLY A 66 3.23 -14.87 9.52
N ARG A 67 2.94 -15.17 10.79
CA ARG A 67 1.57 -15.27 11.31
C ARG A 67 0.81 -13.95 11.43
N GLY A 68 1.47 -12.80 11.36
CA GLY A 68 0.79 -11.51 11.32
C GLY A 68 -0.20 -11.38 10.16
N PHE A 69 0.01 -12.13 9.07
CA PHE A 69 -0.92 -12.21 7.95
C PHE A 69 -2.17 -13.06 8.23
N ASP A 70 -2.23 -13.78 9.34
CA ASP A 70 -3.41 -14.56 9.72
C ASP A 70 -4.61 -13.69 10.10
N CYS A 71 -4.42 -12.38 10.24
CA CYS A 71 -5.51 -11.42 10.35
C CYS A 71 -6.37 -11.36 9.07
N PHE A 72 -5.83 -11.74 7.91
CA PHE A 72 -6.60 -11.80 6.67
C PHE A 72 -7.37 -13.12 6.54
N LYS A 73 -8.55 -13.04 5.97
CA LYS A 73 -9.31 -14.18 5.49
C LYS A 73 -8.57 -14.88 4.35
N GLU A 74 -8.80 -16.18 4.12
CA GLU A 74 -8.11 -16.95 3.06
C GLU A 74 -8.31 -16.34 1.65
N ASP A 75 -9.52 -15.89 1.35
CA ASP A 75 -9.94 -15.28 0.10
C ASP A 75 -9.99 -13.74 0.18
N ALA A 76 -9.27 -13.13 1.12
CA ALA A 76 -9.22 -11.66 1.27
C ALA A 76 -8.72 -10.98 -0.01
N ILE A 77 -9.18 -9.75 -0.22
CA ILE A 77 -8.74 -8.92 -1.35
C ILE A 77 -7.99 -7.70 -0.81
N ALA A 78 -6.84 -7.39 -1.40
CA ALA A 78 -6.10 -6.16 -1.09
C ALA A 78 -5.93 -5.31 -2.35
N ASN A 79 -6.16 -4.00 -2.22
CA ASN A 79 -5.87 -3.02 -3.26
C ASN A 79 -5.05 -1.88 -2.64
N LEU A 80 -3.83 -1.72 -3.12
CA LEU A 80 -2.89 -0.66 -2.70
C LEU A 80 -2.65 0.38 -3.79
N GLY A 81 -3.63 0.55 -4.68
CA GLY A 81 -3.61 1.54 -5.75
C GLY A 81 -2.85 1.13 -7.01
N VAL A 82 -2.23 -0.05 -7.04
CA VAL A 82 -1.44 -0.55 -8.19
C VAL A 82 -2.05 -1.80 -8.82
N SER A 83 -2.67 -2.66 -8.02
CA SER A 83 -3.33 -3.88 -8.47
C SER A 83 -4.17 -4.48 -7.34
N ASP A 84 -5.09 -5.37 -7.70
CA ASP A 84 -5.82 -6.20 -6.75
C ASP A 84 -5.06 -7.51 -6.52
N TRP A 85 -4.90 -7.87 -5.25
CA TRP A 85 -4.31 -9.13 -4.83
C TRP A 85 -5.38 -9.98 -4.18
N HIS A 86 -5.64 -11.16 -4.74
CA HIS A 86 -6.69 -12.05 -4.30
C HIS A 86 -6.14 -13.24 -3.51
N GLY A 87 -6.57 -13.34 -2.27
CA GLY A 87 -6.15 -14.36 -1.31
C GLY A 87 -5.02 -13.92 -0.40
N ARG A 88 -5.08 -14.37 0.87
CA ARG A 88 -4.08 -14.05 1.91
C ARG A 88 -2.65 -14.37 1.47
N GLN A 89 -2.46 -15.49 0.79
CA GLN A 89 -1.14 -15.89 0.30
C GLN A 89 -0.61 -14.92 -0.76
N ALA A 90 -1.46 -14.53 -1.72
CA ALA A 90 -1.07 -13.56 -2.75
C ALA A 90 -0.76 -12.18 -2.14
N ILE A 91 -1.52 -11.74 -1.14
CA ILE A 91 -1.23 -10.50 -0.41
C ILE A 91 0.16 -10.56 0.21
N ARG A 92 0.49 -11.64 0.91
CA ARG A 92 1.81 -11.85 1.53
C ARG A 92 2.95 -11.83 0.51
N GLU A 93 2.80 -12.60 -0.57
CA GLU A 93 3.84 -12.76 -1.60
C GLU A 93 4.08 -11.47 -2.38
N ASN A 94 3.04 -10.76 -2.75
CA ASN A 94 3.19 -9.49 -3.48
C ASN A 94 3.80 -8.39 -2.61
N LEU A 95 3.39 -8.28 -1.34
CA LEU A 95 4.04 -7.37 -0.40
C LEU A 95 5.51 -7.71 -0.21
N ARG A 96 5.81 -8.98 0.00
CA ARG A 96 7.19 -9.45 0.13
C ARG A 96 8.01 -9.08 -1.11
N ALA A 97 7.50 -9.38 -2.29
CA ALA A 97 8.19 -9.07 -3.54
C ALA A 97 8.42 -7.56 -3.72
N PHE A 98 7.48 -6.73 -3.27
CA PHE A 98 7.57 -5.28 -3.32
C PHE A 98 8.64 -4.75 -2.34
N VAL A 99 8.58 -5.16 -1.08
CA VAL A 99 9.47 -4.66 -0.02
C VAL A 99 10.90 -5.19 -0.20
N ASP A 100 11.07 -6.50 -0.50
CA ASP A 100 12.40 -7.11 -0.59
C ASP A 100 13.25 -6.56 -1.73
N LYS A 101 12.61 -6.08 -2.79
CA LYS A 101 13.31 -5.54 -3.96
C LYS A 101 13.97 -4.19 -3.73
N GLY A 102 13.40 -3.35 -2.89
CA GLY A 102 13.74 -1.94 -2.94
C GLY A 102 14.17 -1.29 -1.63
N PHE A 103 13.68 -1.73 -0.48
CA PHE A 103 13.86 -0.97 0.76
C PHE A 103 13.62 -1.80 2.03
N THR A 104 13.98 -1.21 3.16
CA THR A 104 13.43 -1.58 4.48
C THR A 104 12.32 -0.62 4.85
N ALA A 105 11.27 -1.13 5.51
CA ALA A 105 10.14 -0.35 5.97
C ALA A 105 10.11 -0.28 7.49
N HIS A 106 9.55 0.80 8.02
CA HIS A 106 9.15 0.90 9.42
C HIS A 106 7.83 1.65 9.52
N HIS A 107 6.79 0.97 10.01
CA HIS A 107 5.43 1.47 10.09
C HIS A 107 5.13 2.08 11.45
N GLU A 108 4.59 3.29 11.45
CA GLU A 108 4.13 4.00 12.65
C GLU A 108 2.62 4.18 12.57
N VAL A 109 1.89 3.58 13.51
CA VAL A 109 0.46 3.81 13.68
C VAL A 109 0.26 5.06 14.54
N VAL A 110 -0.29 6.12 13.94
CA VAL A 110 -0.56 7.38 14.65
C VAL A 110 -1.99 7.43 15.15
N GLU A 111 -2.92 6.96 14.35
CA GLU A 111 -4.34 6.94 14.70
C GLU A 111 -4.99 5.65 14.18
N TYR A 112 -5.85 5.11 15.01
CA TYR A 112 -6.71 4.00 14.66
C TYR A 112 -8.14 4.30 15.07
N TRP A 113 -9.07 4.03 14.16
CA TRP A 113 -10.49 4.30 14.31
C TRP A 113 -11.28 3.03 14.08
N ASP A 114 -12.06 2.65 15.07
CA ASP A 114 -12.95 1.50 15.01
C ASP A 114 -14.35 1.95 14.62
N GLY A 115 -14.83 1.53 13.44
CA GLY A 115 -16.17 1.74 12.93
C GLY A 115 -16.95 0.44 12.79
N GLY A 116 -16.70 -0.56 13.66
CA GLY A 116 -17.34 -1.86 13.59
C GLY A 116 -16.74 -2.72 12.47
N SER A 117 -17.48 -2.93 11.38
CA SER A 117 -17.00 -3.70 10.23
C SER A 117 -15.96 -2.97 9.37
N LEU A 118 -15.75 -1.67 9.59
CA LEU A 118 -14.70 -0.90 8.93
C LEU A 118 -13.73 -0.36 9.98
N LYS A 119 -12.46 -0.66 9.80
CA LYS A 119 -11.37 -0.11 10.60
C LYS A 119 -10.54 0.83 9.73
N VAL A 120 -10.14 1.96 10.29
CA VAL A 120 -9.31 2.95 9.61
C VAL A 120 -8.02 3.15 10.38
N PHE A 121 -6.92 3.10 9.68
CA PHE A 121 -5.61 3.37 10.21
C PHE A 121 -5.00 4.55 9.47
N ARG A 122 -4.38 5.45 10.21
CA ARG A 122 -3.54 6.52 9.68
C ARG A 122 -2.18 6.51 10.36
N GLY A 123 -1.13 6.69 9.57
CA GLY A 123 0.23 6.69 10.10
C GLY A 123 1.26 7.10 9.07
N PHE A 124 2.47 6.63 9.27
CA PHE A 124 3.59 6.86 8.37
C PHE A 124 4.32 5.54 8.10
N VAL A 125 4.97 5.46 6.96
CA VAL A 125 5.98 4.43 6.71
C VAL A 125 7.32 5.10 6.41
N THR A 126 8.34 4.79 7.19
CA THR A 126 9.71 5.17 6.85
C THR A 126 10.27 4.11 5.93
N MET A 127 10.62 4.52 4.70
CA MET A 127 11.18 3.63 3.68
C MET A 127 12.63 4.03 3.44
N LYS A 128 13.56 3.12 3.77
CA LYS A 128 14.99 3.30 3.53
C LYS A 128 15.38 2.43 2.33
N PRO A 129 15.70 3.04 1.16
CA PRO A 129 16.12 2.29 -0.01
C PRO A 129 17.36 1.43 0.24
N ASN A 130 17.45 0.30 -0.45
CA ASN A 130 18.65 -0.56 -0.44
C ASN A 130 19.82 0.11 -1.18
N ASP A 131 19.52 0.98 -2.14
CA ASP A 131 20.50 1.82 -2.82
C ASP A 131 20.89 2.99 -1.91
N PRO A 132 22.17 3.08 -1.44
CA PRO A 132 22.62 4.12 -0.52
C PRO A 132 22.64 5.52 -1.14
N THR A 133 22.51 5.64 -2.46
CA THR A 133 22.43 6.94 -3.16
C THR A 133 21.04 7.55 -3.11
N GLN A 134 20.02 6.77 -2.80
CA GLN A 134 18.65 7.21 -2.67
C GLN A 134 18.33 7.67 -1.25
N LYS A 135 17.43 8.64 -1.14
CA LYS A 135 17.06 9.21 0.15
C LYS A 135 16.01 8.36 0.86
N THR A 136 16.14 8.26 2.18
CA THR A 136 15.07 7.78 3.04
C THR A 136 13.87 8.72 2.92
N VAL A 137 12.67 8.16 2.76
CA VAL A 137 11.41 8.90 2.69
C VAL A 137 10.46 8.43 3.78
N ARG A 138 9.52 9.29 4.19
CA ARG A 138 8.54 8.99 5.23
C ARG A 138 7.16 9.51 4.82
N PRO A 139 6.52 8.89 3.81
CA PRO A 139 5.18 9.27 3.39
C PRO A 139 4.12 8.93 4.44
N ALA A 140 3.03 9.72 4.42
CA ALA A 140 1.83 9.39 5.17
C ALA A 140 1.10 8.20 4.53
N MET A 141 0.40 7.42 5.37
CA MET A 141 -0.41 6.30 4.93
C MET A 141 -1.81 6.40 5.51
N THR A 142 -2.78 5.93 4.75
CA THR A 142 -4.14 5.67 5.23
C THR A 142 -4.61 4.34 4.68
N HIS A 143 -5.11 3.49 5.57
CA HIS A 143 -5.59 2.17 5.21
C HIS A 143 -6.98 1.92 5.78
N PHE A 144 -7.79 1.20 5.00
CA PHE A 144 -9.14 0.80 5.32
C PHE A 144 -9.19 -0.73 5.36
N PHE A 145 -9.60 -1.29 6.48
CA PHE A 145 -9.76 -2.72 6.66
C PHE A 145 -11.24 -3.03 6.85
N TYR A 146 -11.83 -3.71 5.88
CA TYR A 146 -13.19 -4.22 5.97
C TYR A 146 -13.15 -5.61 6.56
N MET A 147 -13.79 -5.77 7.71
CA MET A 147 -13.83 -7.03 8.43
C MET A 147 -14.84 -7.97 7.77
N ASP A 148 -14.57 -9.27 7.85
CA ASP A 148 -15.50 -10.29 7.36
C ASP A 148 -16.77 -10.31 8.19
N GLU A 149 -17.93 -10.39 7.52
CA GLU A 149 -19.24 -10.37 8.21
C GLU A 149 -19.49 -11.63 9.06
N LYS A 150 -18.91 -12.77 8.65
CA LYS A 150 -19.08 -14.07 9.32
C LYS A 150 -18.04 -14.30 10.40
N ASP A 151 -16.85 -13.73 10.22
CA ASP A 151 -15.76 -13.75 11.19
C ASP A 151 -15.16 -12.34 11.36
N PRO A 152 -15.73 -11.51 12.25
CA PRO A 152 -15.26 -10.13 12.46
C PRO A 152 -13.81 -10.01 12.99
N SER A 153 -13.16 -11.12 13.29
CA SER A 153 -11.72 -11.16 13.61
C SER A 153 -10.83 -11.17 12.36
N LYS A 154 -11.41 -11.31 11.17
CA LYS A 154 -10.71 -11.40 9.90
C LYS A 154 -10.96 -10.21 9.00
N VAL A 155 -9.91 -9.78 8.32
CA VAL A 155 -9.99 -8.78 7.26
C VAL A 155 -10.40 -9.47 5.96
N ALA A 156 -11.52 -9.03 5.37
CA ALA A 156 -11.98 -9.50 4.07
C ALA A 156 -11.45 -8.62 2.92
N HIS A 157 -11.40 -7.28 3.13
CA HIS A 157 -10.87 -6.37 2.12
C HIS A 157 -9.94 -5.35 2.77
N TRP A 158 -8.84 -5.08 2.09
CA TRP A 158 -7.86 -4.09 2.51
C TRP A 158 -7.58 -3.11 1.38
N TYR A 159 -7.85 -1.83 1.63
CA TYR A 159 -7.51 -0.73 0.74
C TYR A 159 -6.50 0.16 1.42
N GLY A 160 -5.45 0.53 0.69
CA GLY A 160 -4.41 1.39 1.22
C GLY A 160 -3.96 2.43 0.23
N SER A 161 -3.63 3.61 0.74
CA SER A 161 -2.90 4.61 0.00
C SER A 161 -1.68 5.06 0.79
N VAL A 162 -0.58 5.21 0.06
CA VAL A 162 0.65 5.81 0.54
C VAL A 162 0.82 7.12 -0.20
N GLY A 163 1.13 8.20 0.51
CA GLY A 163 1.34 9.50 -0.10
C GLY A 163 2.46 9.47 -1.14
N PRO A 164 2.66 10.55 -1.91
CA PRO A 164 3.64 10.55 -2.98
C PRO A 164 5.02 10.18 -2.44
N VAL A 165 5.63 9.19 -3.08
CA VAL A 165 6.99 8.73 -2.79
C VAL A 165 7.86 9.14 -3.97
N ALA A 166 8.78 10.07 -3.75
CA ALA A 166 9.83 10.42 -4.69
C ALA A 166 11.14 9.87 -4.15
N PHE A 167 11.65 8.86 -4.80
CA PHE A 167 12.98 8.32 -4.53
C PHE A 167 14.08 9.07 -5.29
#